data_291ba1d86b011a8d9ab31376815c13d1
#
_entry.id   291ba1d86b011a8d9ab31376815c13d1
#
_cell.length_a   1.000
_cell.length_b   1.000
_cell.length_c   1.000
_cell.angle_alpha   90.00
_cell.angle_beta   90.00
_cell.angle_gamma   90.00
#
_symmetry.space_group_name_H-M   'P 1'
#
loop_
_entity.id
_entity.type
_entity.pdbx_description
1 polymer ?
#
loop_
_entity_poly.entity_id
_entity_poly.type
_entity_poly.pdbx_seq_one_letter_code
_entity_poly.pdbx_strand_id
1 'polypeptide(L)'
;MKSFSLTDVGQVRSQNQDYVYASEQPIGNLPNLFVLADGMGGHNAGDFASRCAVSVIEASVKKDMSFNPIKIMRHAIEEANEKIHELAKADAGKAGMGTTLVAVTVVGYYAYVANVGDSRLYISGEQGLVQITRDHSWIAEMVMRGELIKEEARNHPDKNIITRALGASEEVDIDFFDVQLEEKNRILLCSDGLSNMIADEQIQEIIQSSEDIEQSGRQLVATANTNGGRDNISVILIEPFTNEVKEC
;
A
#
# COMPACT_ATOMS: atom_id res chain seq x y z
N MET A 1 18.45 -7.39 1.41
CA MET A 1 17.03 -7.05 1.55
C MET A 1 16.26 -8.30 1.90
N LYS A 2 15.30 -8.20 2.82
CA LYS A 2 14.35 -9.26 3.18
C LYS A 2 12.96 -8.64 3.22
N SER A 3 11.94 -9.38 2.77
CA SER A 3 10.55 -8.93 2.84
C SER A 3 9.63 -10.04 3.34
N PHE A 4 8.51 -9.62 3.90
CA PHE A 4 7.41 -10.50 4.30
C PHE A 4 6.10 -9.84 3.91
N SER A 5 5.20 -10.59 3.29
CA SER A 5 3.85 -10.12 2.95
C SER A 5 2.80 -11.09 3.46
N LEU A 6 1.70 -10.53 3.95
CA LEU A 6 0.54 -11.28 4.41
C LEU A 6 -0.72 -10.51 4.10
N THR A 7 -1.75 -11.21 3.65
CA THR A 7 -3.09 -10.68 3.47
C THR A 7 -4.10 -11.60 4.13
N ASP A 8 -5.10 -11.03 4.79
CA ASP A 8 -6.14 -11.73 5.54
C ASP A 8 -7.52 -11.12 5.24
N VAL A 9 -8.55 -11.95 5.19
CA VAL A 9 -9.91 -11.49 4.89
C VAL A 9 -10.52 -10.64 6.00
N GLY A 10 -9.95 -10.70 7.20
CA GLY A 10 -10.54 -10.09 8.40
C GLY A 10 -11.62 -10.98 9.02
N GLN A 11 -12.35 -10.40 10.01
CA GLN A 11 -13.38 -11.14 10.76
C GLN A 11 -14.80 -10.85 10.26
N VAL A 12 -14.99 -9.80 9.46
CA VAL A 12 -16.31 -9.30 9.05
C VAL A 12 -16.57 -9.50 7.57
N ARG A 13 -15.55 -9.33 6.74
CA ARG A 13 -15.68 -9.49 5.29
C ARG A 13 -15.77 -10.96 4.90
N SER A 14 -16.49 -11.26 3.83
CA SER A 14 -16.59 -12.63 3.27
C SER A 14 -15.59 -12.90 2.14
N GLN A 15 -14.99 -11.84 1.59
CA GLN A 15 -14.04 -11.88 0.47
C GLN A 15 -12.88 -10.96 0.76
N ASN A 16 -11.69 -11.34 0.26
CA ASN A 16 -10.54 -10.49 0.30
C ASN A 16 -10.39 -9.76 -1.04
N GLN A 17 -10.50 -8.45 -1.01
CA GLN A 17 -10.35 -7.56 -2.17
C GLN A 17 -8.99 -6.87 -2.19
N ASP A 18 -8.16 -7.06 -1.17
CA ASP A 18 -6.77 -6.64 -1.17
C ASP A 18 -5.92 -7.56 -2.04
N TYR A 19 -4.89 -6.97 -2.65
CA TYR A 19 -3.88 -7.74 -3.37
C TYR A 19 -2.49 -7.17 -3.10
N VAL A 20 -1.52 -8.05 -2.86
CA VAL A 20 -0.13 -7.69 -2.57
C VAL A 20 0.82 -8.35 -3.56
N TYR A 21 1.86 -7.62 -3.93
CA TYR A 21 2.97 -8.09 -4.75
C TYR A 21 4.28 -7.68 -4.10
N ALA A 22 5.20 -8.63 -3.95
CA ALA A 22 6.50 -8.40 -3.36
C ALA A 22 7.58 -9.10 -4.19
N SER A 23 8.51 -8.34 -4.72
CA SER A 23 9.70 -8.85 -5.41
C SER A 23 10.96 -8.21 -4.88
N GLU A 24 11.80 -8.99 -4.23
CA GLU A 24 13.16 -8.60 -3.82
C GLU A 24 14.15 -8.65 -5.00
N GLN A 25 13.76 -9.29 -6.08
CA GLN A 25 14.57 -9.45 -7.30
C GLN A 25 14.24 -8.34 -8.30
N PRO A 26 15.19 -8.01 -9.19
CA PRO A 26 14.96 -7.02 -10.22
C PRO A 26 13.75 -7.35 -11.09
N ILE A 27 12.96 -6.31 -11.40
CA ILE A 27 11.85 -6.36 -12.32
C ILE A 27 12.01 -5.21 -13.34
N GLY A 28 12.22 -5.53 -14.62
CA GLY A 28 12.64 -4.55 -15.60
C GLY A 28 13.90 -3.82 -15.14
N ASN A 29 13.86 -2.49 -15.13
CA ASN A 29 14.96 -1.65 -14.66
C ASN A 29 14.85 -1.23 -13.17
N LEU A 30 13.85 -1.74 -12.44
CA LEU A 30 13.77 -1.56 -10.99
C LEU A 30 14.49 -2.71 -10.28
N PRO A 31 15.30 -2.44 -9.23
CA PRO A 31 16.03 -3.49 -8.49
C PRO A 31 15.11 -4.37 -7.62
N ASN A 32 13.93 -3.89 -7.32
CA ASN A 32 12.89 -4.57 -6.53
C ASN A 32 11.58 -3.81 -6.74
N LEU A 33 10.44 -4.41 -6.36
CA LEU A 33 9.14 -3.74 -6.38
C LEU A 33 8.19 -4.37 -5.37
N PHE A 34 7.54 -3.53 -4.58
CA PHE A 34 6.51 -3.92 -3.62
C PHE A 34 5.26 -3.09 -3.88
N VAL A 35 4.12 -3.75 -4.00
CA VAL A 35 2.84 -3.11 -4.32
C VAL A 35 1.74 -3.68 -3.43
N LEU A 36 0.92 -2.82 -2.86
CA LEU A 36 -0.29 -3.17 -2.15
C LEU A 36 -1.45 -2.39 -2.76
N ALA A 37 -2.53 -3.09 -3.06
CA ALA A 37 -3.74 -2.56 -3.66
C ALA A 37 -4.95 -3.05 -2.87
N ASP A 38 -5.79 -2.12 -2.40
CA ASP A 38 -7.04 -2.38 -1.70
C ASP A 38 -8.19 -2.11 -2.66
N GLY A 39 -8.87 -3.17 -3.05
CA GLY A 39 -9.89 -3.15 -4.08
C GLY A 39 -11.25 -2.74 -3.56
N MET A 40 -11.90 -1.82 -4.26
CA MET A 40 -13.25 -1.37 -3.95
C MET A 40 -14.22 -1.61 -5.10
N GLY A 41 -15.46 -1.93 -4.75
CA GLY A 41 -16.55 -2.15 -5.70
C GLY A 41 -17.54 -3.18 -5.19
N GLY A 42 -18.74 -3.21 -5.82
CA GLY A 42 -19.76 -4.19 -5.47
C GLY A 42 -19.37 -5.61 -5.87
N HIS A 43 -19.77 -6.62 -5.09
CA HIS A 43 -19.50 -8.04 -5.33
C HIS A 43 -17.99 -8.30 -5.53
N ASN A 44 -17.60 -8.94 -6.63
CA ASN A 44 -16.21 -9.31 -6.92
C ASN A 44 -15.41 -8.22 -7.68
N ALA A 45 -15.98 -7.03 -7.86
CA ALA A 45 -15.37 -6.00 -8.70
C ALA A 45 -14.10 -5.42 -8.05
N GLY A 46 -14.05 -5.30 -6.72
CA GLY A 46 -12.86 -4.84 -5.99
C GLY A 46 -11.68 -5.81 -6.10
N ASP A 47 -11.89 -7.12 -5.87
CA ASP A 47 -10.84 -8.14 -6.04
C ASP A 47 -10.29 -8.14 -7.48
N PHE A 48 -11.19 -8.01 -8.47
CA PHE A 48 -10.76 -7.88 -9.85
C PHE A 48 -9.94 -6.63 -10.10
N ALA A 49 -10.32 -5.47 -9.53
CA ALA A 49 -9.62 -4.21 -9.72
C ALA A 49 -8.21 -4.24 -9.12
N SER A 50 -8.06 -4.69 -7.87
CA SER A 50 -6.76 -4.78 -7.20
C SER A 50 -5.78 -5.74 -7.91
N ARG A 51 -6.26 -6.92 -8.33
CA ARG A 51 -5.46 -7.88 -9.10
C ARG A 51 -5.10 -7.36 -10.48
N CYS A 52 -6.04 -6.70 -11.17
CA CYS A 52 -5.81 -6.09 -12.47
C CYS A 52 -4.75 -5.00 -12.38
N ALA A 53 -4.84 -4.10 -11.39
CA ALA A 53 -3.87 -3.05 -11.15
C ALA A 53 -2.45 -3.62 -11.03
N VAL A 54 -2.25 -4.55 -10.12
CA VAL A 54 -0.93 -5.14 -9.86
C VAL A 54 -0.40 -5.89 -11.07
N SER A 55 -1.26 -6.63 -11.77
CA SER A 55 -0.86 -7.38 -12.97
C SER A 55 -0.40 -6.46 -14.12
N VAL A 56 -1.11 -5.34 -14.33
CA VAL A 56 -0.75 -4.35 -15.36
C VAL A 56 0.55 -3.65 -14.95
N ILE A 57 0.69 -3.23 -13.68
CA ILE A 57 1.90 -2.59 -13.18
C ILE A 57 3.11 -3.51 -13.36
N GLU A 58 3.00 -4.78 -12.97
CA GLU A 58 4.09 -5.75 -13.14
C GLU A 58 4.49 -5.89 -14.62
N ALA A 59 3.52 -6.00 -15.50
CA ALA A 59 3.76 -6.16 -16.95
C ALA A 59 4.37 -4.89 -17.58
N SER A 60 3.92 -3.71 -17.15
CA SER A 60 4.40 -2.41 -17.62
C SER A 60 5.83 -2.15 -17.18
N VAL A 61 6.14 -2.35 -15.89
CA VAL A 61 7.48 -2.19 -15.32
C VAL A 61 8.51 -3.09 -16.04
N LYS A 62 8.15 -4.33 -16.39
CA LYS A 62 9.02 -5.26 -17.12
C LYS A 62 9.42 -4.76 -18.51
N LYS A 63 8.61 -3.92 -19.14
CA LYS A 63 8.79 -3.42 -20.50
C LYS A 63 9.37 -2.01 -20.56
N ASP A 64 9.29 -1.26 -19.46
CA ASP A 64 9.73 0.12 -19.41
C ASP A 64 11.26 0.21 -19.57
N MET A 65 11.71 1.05 -20.50
CA MET A 65 13.12 1.25 -20.81
C MET A 65 13.75 2.41 -20.06
N SER A 66 12.98 3.12 -19.23
CA SER A 66 13.50 4.19 -18.36
C SER A 66 14.40 3.62 -17.26
N PHE A 67 15.34 4.44 -16.78
CA PHE A 67 16.13 4.15 -15.58
C PHE A 67 15.71 5.01 -14.39
N ASN A 68 14.70 5.86 -14.55
CA ASN A 68 14.19 6.71 -13.47
C ASN A 68 13.02 5.98 -12.78
N PRO A 69 13.16 5.61 -11.48
CA PRO A 69 12.15 4.83 -10.78
C PRO A 69 10.76 5.51 -10.76
N ILE A 70 10.72 6.84 -10.58
CA ILE A 70 9.48 7.61 -10.56
C ILE A 70 8.79 7.55 -11.92
N LYS A 71 9.54 7.68 -13.02
CA LYS A 71 8.96 7.59 -14.38
C LYS A 71 8.41 6.20 -14.65
N ILE A 72 9.16 5.15 -14.29
CA ILE A 72 8.72 3.75 -14.48
C ILE A 72 7.43 3.51 -13.72
N MET A 73 7.38 3.85 -12.42
CA MET A 73 6.17 3.67 -11.60
C MET A 73 5.00 4.51 -12.13
N ARG A 74 5.24 5.76 -12.54
CA ARG A 74 4.20 6.63 -13.10
C ARG A 74 3.55 5.99 -14.32
N HIS A 75 4.33 5.62 -15.35
CA HIS A 75 3.81 5.00 -16.57
C HIS A 75 3.01 3.73 -16.25
N ALA A 76 3.52 2.89 -15.34
CA ALA A 76 2.86 1.66 -14.98
C ALA A 76 1.52 1.88 -14.24
N ILE A 77 1.45 2.89 -13.38
CA ILE A 77 0.24 3.23 -12.62
C ILE A 77 -0.80 3.89 -13.54
N GLU A 78 -0.37 4.77 -14.44
CA GLU A 78 -1.25 5.40 -15.45
C GLU A 78 -1.85 4.34 -16.39
N GLU A 79 -1.05 3.36 -16.87
CA GLU A 79 -1.53 2.23 -17.70
C GLU A 79 -2.53 1.36 -16.91
N ALA A 80 -2.29 1.11 -15.63
CA ALA A 80 -3.20 0.37 -14.76
C ALA A 80 -4.53 1.12 -14.56
N ASN A 81 -4.48 2.44 -14.34
CA ASN A 81 -5.66 3.28 -14.20
C ASN A 81 -6.52 3.23 -15.47
N GLU A 82 -5.92 3.48 -16.63
CA GLU A 82 -6.60 3.44 -17.92
C GLU A 82 -7.30 2.08 -18.12
N LYS A 83 -6.57 0.98 -17.86
CA LYS A 83 -7.11 -0.36 -18.03
C LYS A 83 -8.31 -0.65 -17.15
N ILE A 84 -8.24 -0.28 -15.86
CA ILE A 84 -9.36 -0.50 -14.91
C ILE A 84 -10.56 0.36 -15.33
N HIS A 85 -10.32 1.62 -15.68
CA HIS A 85 -11.37 2.55 -16.08
C HIS A 85 -12.10 2.09 -17.36
N GLU A 86 -11.36 1.62 -18.39
CA GLU A 86 -11.93 1.02 -19.58
C GLU A 86 -12.83 -0.19 -19.26
N LEU A 87 -12.32 -1.10 -18.41
CA LEU A 87 -13.05 -2.31 -18.03
C LEU A 87 -14.31 -2.00 -17.20
N ALA A 88 -14.26 -0.97 -16.34
CA ALA A 88 -15.41 -0.50 -15.58
C ALA A 88 -16.50 0.11 -16.49
N LYS A 89 -16.10 0.81 -17.56
CA LYS A 89 -17.03 1.36 -18.57
C LYS A 89 -17.65 0.29 -19.47
N ALA A 90 -16.87 -0.75 -19.80
CA ALA A 90 -17.30 -1.78 -20.75
C ALA A 90 -18.27 -2.82 -20.14
N ASP A 91 -18.28 -3.00 -18.83
CA ASP A 91 -19.04 -4.04 -18.13
C ASP A 91 -19.85 -3.44 -16.96
N ALA A 92 -21.17 -3.43 -17.08
CA ALA A 92 -22.05 -2.92 -16.05
C ALA A 92 -21.88 -3.63 -14.69
N GLY A 93 -21.45 -4.90 -14.69
CA GLY A 93 -21.14 -5.66 -13.46
C GLY A 93 -19.87 -5.18 -12.74
N LYS A 94 -19.04 -4.36 -13.42
CA LYS A 94 -17.81 -3.75 -12.91
C LYS A 94 -17.94 -2.23 -12.75
N ALA A 95 -19.12 -1.67 -12.98
CA ALA A 95 -19.34 -0.23 -12.87
C ALA A 95 -18.95 0.28 -11.47
N GLY A 96 -18.10 1.32 -11.41
CA GLY A 96 -17.63 1.89 -10.17
C GLY A 96 -16.58 1.07 -9.43
N MET A 97 -15.98 0.05 -10.06
CA MET A 97 -14.82 -0.62 -9.49
C MET A 97 -13.60 0.29 -9.50
N GLY A 98 -12.75 0.13 -8.51
CA GLY A 98 -11.48 0.81 -8.39
C GLY A 98 -10.59 0.13 -7.37
N THR A 99 -9.42 0.69 -7.15
CA THR A 99 -8.51 0.22 -6.10
C THR A 99 -7.62 1.34 -5.61
N THR A 100 -7.25 1.30 -4.34
CA THR A 100 -6.11 2.08 -3.85
C THR A 100 -4.82 1.50 -4.44
N LEU A 101 -3.74 2.21 -4.30
CA LEU A 101 -2.40 1.72 -4.60
C LEU A 101 -1.36 2.39 -3.71
N VAL A 102 -0.51 1.60 -3.09
CA VAL A 102 0.75 2.06 -2.55
C VAL A 102 1.86 1.16 -3.08
N ALA A 103 2.89 1.77 -3.68
CA ALA A 103 4.01 1.05 -4.27
C ALA A 103 5.34 1.66 -3.83
N VAL A 104 6.37 0.81 -3.69
CA VAL A 104 7.72 1.25 -3.37
C VAL A 104 8.77 0.42 -4.10
N THR A 105 9.83 1.10 -4.52
CA THR A 105 11.11 0.49 -4.93
C THR A 105 12.24 1.13 -4.14
N VAL A 106 13.21 0.32 -3.73
CA VAL A 106 14.39 0.79 -3.00
C VAL A 106 15.61 0.72 -3.90
N VAL A 107 16.25 1.88 -4.11
CA VAL A 107 17.44 2.02 -4.94
C VAL A 107 18.56 2.62 -4.08
N GLY A 108 19.59 1.83 -3.76
CA GLY A 108 20.61 2.24 -2.82
C GLY A 108 20.01 2.57 -1.45
N TYR A 109 20.23 3.77 -0.97
CA TYR A 109 19.68 4.28 0.30
C TYR A 109 18.40 5.11 0.14
N TYR A 110 17.69 4.99 -0.96
CA TYR A 110 16.46 5.75 -1.20
C TYR A 110 15.27 4.83 -1.48
N ALA A 111 14.16 5.10 -0.82
CA ALA A 111 12.85 4.53 -1.16
C ALA A 111 12.09 5.53 -2.05
N TYR A 112 11.69 5.09 -3.22
CA TYR A 112 10.79 5.83 -4.11
C TYR A 112 9.39 5.26 -3.96
N VAL A 113 8.46 6.09 -3.54
CA VAL A 113 7.10 5.68 -3.15
C VAL A 113 6.09 6.34 -4.06
N ALA A 114 5.09 5.60 -4.52
CA ALA A 114 3.92 6.11 -5.21
C ALA A 114 2.66 5.78 -4.40
N ASN A 115 1.70 6.71 -4.32
CA ASN A 115 0.46 6.53 -3.57
C ASN A 115 -0.76 7.06 -4.31
N VAL A 116 -1.83 6.27 -4.33
CA VAL A 116 -3.20 6.64 -4.72
C VAL A 116 -4.17 5.97 -3.75
N GLY A 117 -4.93 6.75 -2.99
CA GLY A 117 -5.88 6.24 -1.99
C GLY A 117 -5.38 6.42 -0.56
N ASP A 118 -5.90 5.61 0.35
CA ASP A 118 -5.67 5.67 1.79
C ASP A 118 -4.91 4.45 2.36
N SER A 119 -4.45 3.55 1.50
CA SER A 119 -3.40 2.60 1.86
C SER A 119 -2.11 3.35 2.15
N ARG A 120 -1.37 2.89 3.16
CA ARG A 120 -0.28 3.68 3.73
C ARG A 120 1.08 3.01 3.58
N LEU A 121 2.11 3.84 3.51
CA LEU A 121 3.50 3.45 3.72
C LEU A 121 4.08 4.19 4.93
N TYR A 122 4.68 3.41 5.82
CA TYR A 122 5.40 3.90 6.99
C TYR A 122 6.88 3.51 6.94
N ILE A 123 7.70 4.32 7.57
CA ILE A 123 9.09 3.96 7.94
C ILE A 123 9.18 3.87 9.45
N SER A 124 9.61 2.72 9.95
CA SER A 124 9.94 2.48 11.35
C SER A 124 11.45 2.61 11.51
N GLY A 125 11.88 3.43 12.45
CA GLY A 125 13.28 3.70 12.74
C GLY A 125 13.50 4.10 14.21
N GLU A 126 14.70 4.61 14.54
CA GLU A 126 15.04 5.05 15.91
C GLU A 126 14.16 6.23 16.38
N GLN A 127 13.65 7.04 15.45
CA GLN A 127 12.79 8.19 15.76
C GLN A 127 11.30 7.81 15.88
N GLY A 128 10.95 6.53 15.75
CA GLY A 128 9.57 6.05 15.79
C GLY A 128 9.04 5.65 14.42
N LEU A 129 7.70 5.55 14.33
CA LEU A 129 6.97 5.26 13.10
C LEU A 129 6.58 6.58 12.40
N VAL A 130 6.97 6.72 11.15
CA VAL A 130 6.67 7.91 10.34
C VAL A 130 5.84 7.49 9.14
N GLN A 131 4.61 7.99 9.02
CA GLN A 131 3.81 7.83 7.80
C GLN A 131 4.39 8.73 6.70
N ILE A 132 4.75 8.13 5.58
CA ILE A 132 5.32 8.82 4.41
C ILE A 132 4.22 9.25 3.44
N THR A 133 3.26 8.36 3.17
CA THR A 133 2.12 8.64 2.30
C THR A 133 1.12 9.57 2.97
N ARG A 134 0.27 10.20 2.18
CA ARG A 134 -0.87 10.97 2.66
C ARG A 134 -2.14 10.28 2.21
N ASP A 135 -3.08 10.11 3.13
CA ASP A 135 -4.36 9.51 2.79
C ASP A 135 -5.15 10.41 1.84
N HIS A 136 -5.55 9.89 0.71
CA HIS A 136 -6.51 10.55 -0.17
C HIS A 136 -7.93 10.20 0.30
N SER A 137 -8.32 10.76 1.44
CA SER A 137 -9.65 10.61 2.02
C SER A 137 -10.24 11.98 2.37
N TRP A 138 -11.57 12.04 2.38
CA TRP A 138 -12.28 13.28 2.71
C TRP A 138 -11.90 13.80 4.09
N ILE A 139 -11.77 12.91 5.06
CA ILE A 139 -11.37 13.27 6.43
C ILE A 139 -9.93 13.79 6.49
N ALA A 140 -9.01 13.18 5.74
CA ALA A 140 -7.63 13.68 5.69
C ALA A 140 -7.56 15.10 5.09
N GLU A 141 -8.40 15.39 4.10
CA GLU A 141 -8.51 16.74 3.53
C GLU A 141 -9.07 17.75 4.54
N MET A 142 -10.08 17.38 5.34
CA MET A 142 -10.61 18.23 6.41
C MET A 142 -9.55 18.53 7.49
N VAL A 143 -8.76 17.54 7.87
CA VAL A 143 -7.64 17.73 8.81
C VAL A 143 -6.60 18.70 8.24
N MET A 144 -6.24 18.54 6.95
CA MET A 144 -5.29 19.44 6.29
C MET A 144 -5.77 20.90 6.23
N ARG A 145 -7.10 21.11 6.06
CA ARG A 145 -7.72 22.46 6.05
C ARG A 145 -7.91 23.02 7.46
N GLY A 146 -7.59 22.25 8.51
CA GLY A 146 -7.82 22.65 9.91
C GLY A 146 -9.30 22.66 10.33
N GLU A 147 -10.16 21.97 9.56
CA GLU A 147 -11.59 21.86 9.81
C GLU A 147 -11.89 20.72 10.82
N LEU A 148 -10.94 19.79 10.99
CA LEU A 148 -11.02 18.66 11.91
C LEU A 148 -9.65 18.40 12.58
N ILE A 149 -9.62 17.99 13.83
CA ILE A 149 -8.39 17.58 14.49
C ILE A 149 -8.15 16.08 14.31
N LYS A 150 -6.87 15.65 14.34
CA LYS A 150 -6.48 14.24 14.09
C LYS A 150 -7.18 13.23 15.00
N GLU A 151 -7.39 13.59 16.26
CA GLU A 151 -8.04 12.75 17.26
C GLU A 151 -9.50 12.46 16.91
N GLU A 152 -10.22 13.44 16.36
CA GLU A 152 -11.61 13.30 15.92
C GLU A 152 -11.69 12.52 14.59
N ALA A 153 -10.72 12.74 13.67
CA ALA A 153 -10.63 12.08 12.38
C ALA A 153 -10.66 10.55 12.49
N ARG A 154 -9.93 9.99 13.48
CA ARG A 154 -9.80 8.53 13.66
C ARG A 154 -11.14 7.82 13.91
N ASN A 155 -12.08 8.50 14.56
CA ASN A 155 -13.39 7.93 14.93
C ASN A 155 -14.53 8.49 14.09
N HIS A 156 -14.23 9.27 13.05
CA HIS A 156 -15.27 9.89 12.23
C HIS A 156 -16.03 8.82 11.42
N PRO A 157 -17.38 8.91 11.31
CA PRO A 157 -18.20 7.94 10.57
C PRO A 157 -17.80 7.83 9.08
N ASP A 158 -17.37 8.93 8.47
CA ASP A 158 -17.02 9.03 7.05
C ASP A 158 -15.51 8.85 6.77
N LYS A 159 -14.75 8.30 7.72
CA LYS A 159 -13.28 8.14 7.58
C LYS A 159 -12.84 7.27 6.39
N ASN A 160 -13.71 6.36 5.94
CA ASN A 160 -13.42 5.46 4.82
C ASN A 160 -13.84 6.03 3.46
N ILE A 161 -14.25 7.33 3.38
CA ILE A 161 -14.56 7.97 2.10
C ILE A 161 -13.25 8.41 1.45
N ILE A 162 -12.80 7.65 0.44
CA ILE A 162 -11.61 7.98 -0.34
C ILE A 162 -11.95 8.97 -1.46
N THR A 163 -11.00 9.85 -1.76
CA THR A 163 -11.14 10.89 -2.79
C THR A 163 -10.39 10.59 -4.07
N ARG A 164 -9.45 9.60 -4.04
CA ARG A 164 -8.68 9.15 -5.20
C ARG A 164 -8.54 7.63 -5.21
N ALA A 165 -8.74 7.02 -6.38
CA ALA A 165 -8.52 5.59 -6.62
C ALA A 165 -8.21 5.33 -8.09
N LEU A 166 -7.48 4.26 -8.39
CA LEU A 166 -7.29 3.78 -9.76
C LEU A 166 -8.63 3.30 -10.33
N GLY A 167 -8.89 3.65 -11.57
CA GLY A 167 -10.10 3.29 -12.31
C GLY A 167 -11.30 4.19 -12.08
N ALA A 168 -11.27 5.08 -11.07
CA ALA A 168 -12.37 5.97 -10.75
C ALA A 168 -12.58 7.07 -11.81
N SER A 169 -11.50 7.52 -12.46
CA SER A 169 -11.51 8.56 -13.49
C SER A 169 -10.54 8.22 -14.61
N GLU A 170 -10.65 8.93 -15.74
CA GLU A 170 -9.79 8.76 -16.91
C GLU A 170 -8.33 9.07 -16.59
N GLU A 171 -8.08 10.15 -15.85
CA GLU A 171 -6.77 10.52 -15.35
C GLU A 171 -6.68 10.26 -13.83
N VAL A 172 -5.48 9.97 -13.35
CA VAL A 172 -5.20 9.74 -11.93
C VAL A 172 -4.08 10.63 -11.42
N ASP A 173 -4.33 11.32 -10.31
CA ASP A 173 -3.30 12.06 -9.58
C ASP A 173 -2.55 11.11 -8.65
N ILE A 174 -1.25 10.94 -8.91
CA ILE A 174 -0.36 10.05 -8.16
C ILE A 174 0.57 10.91 -7.30
N ASP A 175 0.57 10.70 -5.99
CA ASP A 175 1.56 11.31 -5.12
C ASP A 175 2.86 10.47 -5.15
N PHE A 176 4.00 11.16 -5.27
CA PHE A 176 5.33 10.55 -5.22
C PHE A 176 6.13 11.12 -4.06
N PHE A 177 6.86 10.22 -3.38
CA PHE A 177 7.78 10.60 -2.31
C PHE A 177 9.12 9.91 -2.56
N ASP A 178 10.21 10.60 -2.22
CA ASP A 178 11.54 10.04 -2.11
C ASP A 178 12.04 10.22 -0.68
N VAL A 179 12.49 9.12 -0.08
CA VAL A 179 12.88 9.09 1.32
C VAL A 179 14.24 8.44 1.46
N GLN A 180 15.16 9.13 2.12
CA GLN A 180 16.44 8.55 2.47
C GLN A 180 16.27 7.58 3.64
N LEU A 181 16.80 6.38 3.47
CA LEU A 181 16.74 5.30 4.46
C LEU A 181 18.03 5.21 5.27
N GLU A 182 17.89 4.85 6.54
CA GLU A 182 18.97 4.48 7.44
C GLU A 182 19.07 2.94 7.56
N GLU A 183 20.22 2.41 7.97
CA GLU A 183 20.49 0.96 7.99
C GLU A 183 19.48 0.14 8.79
N LYS A 184 18.89 0.72 9.85
CA LYS A 184 17.93 0.04 10.73
C LYS A 184 16.47 0.31 10.36
N ASN A 185 16.22 1.06 9.29
CA ASN A 185 14.85 1.33 8.90
C ASN A 185 14.15 0.08 8.38
N ARG A 186 12.91 -0.10 8.80
CA ARG A 186 11.95 -1.05 8.23
C ARG A 186 10.84 -0.28 7.54
N ILE A 187 10.39 -0.76 6.40
CA ILE A 187 9.30 -0.16 5.64
C ILE A 187 8.07 -1.05 5.84
N LEU A 188 6.92 -0.44 6.16
CA LEU A 188 5.63 -1.11 6.22
C LEU A 188 4.70 -0.49 5.17
N LEU A 189 4.17 -1.31 4.26
CA LEU A 189 2.98 -0.98 3.47
C LEU A 189 1.80 -1.70 4.11
N CYS A 190 0.65 -1.02 4.19
CA CYS A 190 -0.57 -1.65 4.71
C CYS A 190 -1.84 -1.06 4.10
N SER A 191 -2.91 -1.87 4.04
CA SER A 191 -4.27 -1.40 3.77
C SER A 191 -4.89 -0.73 5.00
N ASP A 192 -6.02 -0.06 4.82
CA ASP A 192 -6.74 0.63 5.88
C ASP A 192 -7.27 -0.32 6.96
N GLY A 193 -7.49 -1.59 6.62
CA GLY A 193 -7.86 -2.63 7.58
C GLY A 193 -6.82 -2.88 8.68
N LEU A 194 -5.54 -2.53 8.46
CA LEU A 194 -4.55 -2.50 9.52
C LEU A 194 -4.64 -1.19 10.32
N SER A 195 -4.47 -0.05 9.64
CA SER A 195 -4.31 1.27 10.29
C SER A 195 -5.59 1.78 10.96
N ASN A 196 -6.75 1.28 10.55
CA ASN A 196 -8.02 1.51 11.24
C ASN A 196 -8.19 0.69 12.53
N MET A 197 -7.48 -0.44 12.66
CA MET A 197 -7.60 -1.36 13.80
C MET A 197 -6.48 -1.19 14.83
N ILE A 198 -5.30 -0.69 14.42
CA ILE A 198 -4.14 -0.55 15.30
C ILE A 198 -3.66 0.91 15.29
N ALA A 199 -3.28 1.42 16.46
CA ALA A 199 -2.67 2.74 16.58
C ALA A 199 -1.21 2.73 16.09
N ASP A 200 -0.73 3.88 15.60
CA ASP A 200 0.63 4.00 15.08
C ASP A 200 1.70 3.62 16.11
N GLU A 201 1.46 3.98 17.39
CA GLU A 201 2.34 3.63 18.50
C GLU A 201 2.43 2.10 18.69
N GLN A 202 1.30 1.40 18.58
CA GLN A 202 1.25 -0.06 18.71
C GLN A 202 1.84 -0.75 17.48
N ILE A 203 1.66 -0.18 16.28
CA ILE A 203 2.34 -0.66 15.06
C ILE A 203 3.87 -0.60 15.26
N GLN A 204 4.37 0.53 15.77
CA GLN A 204 5.79 0.73 16.07
C GLN A 204 6.31 -0.29 17.09
N GLU A 205 5.57 -0.49 18.17
CA GLU A 205 5.90 -1.47 19.20
C GLU A 205 6.05 -2.89 18.63
N ILE A 206 5.09 -3.31 17.81
CA ILE A 206 5.10 -4.64 17.19
C ILE A 206 6.29 -4.80 16.24
N ILE A 207 6.56 -3.79 15.39
CA ILE A 207 7.68 -3.85 14.45
C ILE A 207 9.02 -3.90 15.18
N GLN A 208 9.17 -3.21 16.30
CA GLN A 208 10.43 -3.17 17.06
C GLN A 208 10.60 -4.33 18.04
N SER A 209 9.51 -5.00 18.45
CA SER A 209 9.55 -6.07 19.45
C SER A 209 10.21 -7.36 18.96
N SER A 210 10.39 -7.53 17.66
CA SER A 210 11.00 -8.72 17.06
C SER A 210 12.06 -8.34 16.02
N GLU A 211 13.16 -9.10 16.02
CA GLU A 211 14.16 -9.03 14.95
C GLU A 211 13.64 -9.69 13.66
N ASP A 212 12.67 -10.60 13.75
CA ASP A 212 12.08 -11.27 12.59
C ASP A 212 10.86 -10.53 12.07
N ILE A 213 10.98 -9.97 10.84
CA ILE A 213 9.89 -9.26 10.16
C ILE A 213 8.68 -10.16 9.86
N GLU A 214 8.88 -11.47 9.69
CA GLU A 214 7.76 -12.40 9.51
C GLU A 214 6.93 -12.46 10.78
N GLN A 215 7.55 -12.59 11.94
CA GLN A 215 6.86 -12.58 13.22
C GLN A 215 6.12 -11.26 13.43
N SER A 216 6.77 -10.12 13.16
CA SER A 216 6.14 -8.80 13.27
C SER A 216 4.92 -8.68 12.35
N GLY A 217 5.03 -9.10 11.08
CA GLY A 217 3.93 -9.05 10.13
C GLY A 217 2.73 -9.91 10.53
N ARG A 218 2.99 -11.14 11.02
CA ARG A 218 1.94 -12.02 11.55
C ARG A 218 1.26 -11.42 12.79
N GLN A 219 2.04 -10.82 13.68
CA GLN A 219 1.51 -10.17 14.88
C GLN A 219 0.67 -8.94 14.54
N LEU A 220 1.06 -8.13 13.56
CA LEU A 220 0.24 -6.99 13.08
C LEU A 220 -1.14 -7.47 12.62
N VAL A 221 -1.19 -8.46 11.73
CA VAL A 221 -2.46 -9.01 11.21
C VAL A 221 -3.30 -9.65 12.33
N ALA A 222 -2.68 -10.43 13.21
CA ALA A 222 -3.38 -11.05 14.34
C ALA A 222 -3.96 -10.00 15.32
N THR A 223 -3.21 -8.92 15.58
CA THR A 223 -3.67 -7.82 16.45
C THR A 223 -4.83 -7.07 15.82
N ALA A 224 -4.77 -6.76 14.51
CA ALA A 224 -5.86 -6.12 13.79
C ALA A 224 -7.15 -6.97 13.82
N ASN A 225 -7.01 -8.28 13.62
CA ASN A 225 -8.12 -9.22 13.74
C ASN A 225 -8.71 -9.26 15.16
N THR A 226 -7.86 -9.25 16.20
CA THR A 226 -8.29 -9.22 17.61
C THR A 226 -9.03 -7.93 17.94
N ASN A 227 -8.63 -6.82 17.33
CA ASN A 227 -9.27 -5.51 17.50
C ASN A 227 -10.58 -5.36 16.68
N GLY A 228 -10.99 -6.43 16.00
CA GLY A 228 -12.29 -6.50 15.32
C GLY A 228 -12.24 -6.94 13.88
N GLY A 229 -11.09 -6.83 13.18
CA GLY A 229 -10.90 -7.30 11.80
C GLY A 229 -12.02 -6.88 10.86
N ARG A 230 -12.38 -5.59 10.88
CA ARG A 230 -13.59 -5.08 10.22
C ARG A 230 -13.48 -5.04 8.69
N ASP A 231 -12.24 -5.05 8.18
CA ASP A 231 -11.95 -5.06 6.75
C ASP A 231 -10.88 -6.10 6.41
N ASN A 232 -10.54 -6.22 5.14
CA ASN A 232 -9.38 -6.97 4.67
C ASN A 232 -8.11 -6.33 5.21
N ILE A 233 -7.14 -7.14 5.64
CA ILE A 233 -5.94 -6.68 6.31
C ILE A 233 -4.74 -7.15 5.51
N SER A 234 -4.00 -6.24 4.93
CA SER A 234 -2.81 -6.55 4.16
C SER A 234 -1.61 -5.78 4.64
N VAL A 235 -0.46 -6.45 4.71
CA VAL A 235 0.82 -5.89 5.12
C VAL A 235 1.95 -6.39 4.21
N ILE A 236 2.90 -5.50 3.94
CA ILE A 236 4.22 -5.86 3.41
C ILE A 236 5.25 -5.18 4.32
N LEU A 237 6.07 -5.99 4.99
CA LEU A 237 7.22 -5.53 5.78
C LEU A 237 8.49 -5.76 4.99
N ILE A 238 9.39 -4.77 4.97
CA ILE A 238 10.64 -4.82 4.23
C ILE A 238 11.78 -4.37 5.16
N GLU A 239 12.85 -5.17 5.21
CA GLU A 239 14.17 -4.78 5.72
C GLU A 239 15.07 -4.49 4.52
N PRO A 240 15.30 -3.21 4.19
CA PRO A 240 16.08 -2.83 3.01
C PRO A 240 17.53 -3.30 3.08
N PHE A 241 18.10 -3.26 4.28
CA PHE A 241 19.51 -3.56 4.53
C PHE A 241 19.63 -4.75 5.48
N THR A 242 19.93 -5.93 4.94
CA THR A 242 20.21 -7.12 5.77
C THR A 242 21.71 -7.36 5.81
N ASN A 243 22.24 -7.67 7.00
CA ASN A 243 23.63 -8.10 7.17
C ASN A 243 23.88 -9.55 6.71
N GLU A 244 22.88 -10.21 6.15
CA GLU A 244 23.04 -11.56 5.60
C GLU A 244 23.91 -11.48 4.34
N VAL A 245 25.19 -11.78 4.48
CA VAL A 245 26.07 -12.16 3.37
C VAL A 245 25.42 -13.44 2.81
N LYS A 246 24.75 -13.35 1.66
CA LYS A 246 24.38 -14.56 0.91
C LYS A 246 25.70 -15.24 0.55
N GLU A 247 26.05 -16.32 1.26
CA GLU A 247 27.11 -17.22 0.82
C GLU A 247 26.75 -17.70 -0.59
N CYS A 248 27.59 -17.33 -1.55
CA CYS A 248 27.50 -17.78 -2.94
C CYS A 248 27.92 -19.24 -3.08
#